data_46641c54766973a9526667d7d67327e6
#
_entry.id   46641c54766973a9526667d7d67327e6
#
_cell.length_a   1.000
_cell.length_b   1.000
_cell.length_c   1.000
_cell.angle_alpha   90.00
_cell.angle_beta   90.00
_cell.angle_gamma   90.00
#
_symmetry.space_group_name_H-M   'P 1'
#
loop_
_entity.id
_entity.type
_entity.pdbx_description
1 polymer ?
#
loop_
_entity_poly.entity_id
_entity_poly.type
_entity_poly.pdbx_seq_one_letter_code
_entity_poly.pdbx_strand_id
1 'polypeptide(L)'
;ERRLSLLEPLDLPIEIDPLPKLFVTEKENQEALDFFELHKVKKDRKTVLISLLGSEKLKTYPLEFMAKVVDTIADNQDVNILFNYFPKQIEDAKIIFNACKTSTKEKIYFDLLAKDLRGFIAIMNQCDLIIGNDGGAINMAKALGKPSFIIFSPWIEKKIWATFEDGIQHMSVHLNDFKPQLFHSKTEKELKKQALSLYQEFTPDL
;
A
#
# COMPACT_ATOMS: atom_id res chain seq x y z
N GLU A 1 -1.83 -19.96 -8.42
CA GLU A 1 -1.85 -21.40 -8.76
C GLU A 1 -2.62 -22.21 -7.72
N ARG A 2 -2.20 -22.27 -6.44
CA ARG A 2 -2.81 -23.11 -5.39
C ARG A 2 -4.35 -22.96 -5.22
N ARG A 3 -4.91 -21.77 -5.45
CA ARG A 3 -6.36 -21.53 -5.37
C ARG A 3 -7.08 -21.96 -6.64
N LEU A 4 -6.42 -21.89 -7.77
CA LEU A 4 -6.96 -22.31 -9.05
C LEU A 4 -7.01 -23.81 -9.18
N SER A 5 -6.05 -24.54 -8.58
CA SER A 5 -6.06 -26.02 -8.56
C SER A 5 -7.30 -26.60 -7.87
N LEU A 6 -7.99 -25.83 -7.06
CA LEU A 6 -9.29 -26.26 -6.49
C LEU A 6 -10.40 -26.37 -7.55
N LEU A 7 -10.23 -25.79 -8.72
CA LEU A 7 -11.17 -25.86 -9.83
C LEU A 7 -10.89 -27.00 -10.80
N GLU A 8 -9.70 -27.63 -10.72
CA GLU A 8 -9.31 -28.75 -11.60
C GLU A 8 -10.33 -29.91 -11.61
N PRO A 9 -10.93 -30.29 -10.46
CA PRO A 9 -11.92 -31.37 -10.44
C PRO A 9 -13.21 -31.07 -11.23
N LEU A 10 -13.44 -29.79 -11.60
CA LEU A 10 -14.63 -29.40 -12.35
C LEU A 10 -14.49 -29.62 -13.86
N ASP A 11 -13.30 -29.96 -14.35
CA ASP A 11 -12.97 -30.20 -15.77
C ASP A 11 -13.55 -29.13 -16.72
N LEU A 12 -13.43 -27.87 -16.32
CA LEU A 12 -13.97 -26.75 -17.09
C LEU A 12 -12.96 -26.35 -18.16
N PRO A 13 -13.37 -26.23 -19.44
CA PRO A 13 -12.52 -25.74 -20.53
C PRO A 13 -12.35 -24.21 -20.42
N ILE A 14 -11.78 -23.73 -19.34
CA ILE A 14 -11.62 -22.30 -19.08
C ILE A 14 -10.13 -21.98 -19.10
N GLU A 15 -9.74 -21.05 -19.96
CA GLU A 15 -8.45 -20.38 -19.86
C GLU A 15 -8.50 -19.47 -18.62
N ILE A 16 -7.80 -19.86 -17.56
CA ILE A 16 -7.83 -19.16 -16.28
C ILE A 16 -6.76 -18.07 -16.31
N ASP A 17 -7.18 -16.80 -16.37
CA ASP A 17 -6.30 -15.67 -16.06
C ASP A 17 -6.04 -15.66 -14.55
N PRO A 18 -4.79 -15.92 -14.10
CA PRO A 18 -4.46 -15.98 -12.68
C PRO A 18 -4.50 -14.61 -11.99
N LEU A 19 -4.54 -13.51 -12.75
CA LEU A 19 -4.53 -12.16 -12.19
C LEU A 19 -5.90 -11.81 -11.59
N PRO A 20 -5.95 -11.38 -10.34
CA PRO A 20 -7.18 -10.87 -9.76
C PRO A 20 -7.63 -9.63 -10.52
N LYS A 21 -8.95 -9.46 -10.71
CA LYS A 21 -9.52 -8.28 -11.37
C LYS A 21 -10.60 -7.65 -10.51
N LEU A 22 -10.54 -6.33 -10.43
CA LEU A 22 -11.60 -5.49 -9.90
C LEU A 22 -12.06 -4.53 -10.99
N PHE A 23 -13.36 -4.31 -11.03
CA PHE A 23 -13.97 -3.39 -11.98
C PHE A 23 -14.68 -2.27 -11.23
N VAL A 24 -14.51 -1.06 -11.72
CA VAL A 24 -15.23 0.13 -11.26
C VAL A 24 -16.26 0.45 -12.33
N THR A 25 -17.52 0.65 -11.92
CA THR A 25 -18.58 1.06 -12.83
C THR A 25 -18.41 2.52 -13.24
N GLU A 26 -19.03 2.94 -14.35
CA GLU A 26 -19.02 4.34 -14.79
C GLU A 26 -19.55 5.29 -13.70
N LYS A 27 -20.62 4.88 -13.01
CA LYS A 27 -21.19 5.65 -11.91
C LYS A 27 -20.21 5.83 -10.76
N GLU A 28 -19.56 4.76 -10.28
CA GLU A 28 -18.56 4.83 -9.21
C GLU A 28 -17.35 5.66 -9.61
N ASN A 29 -16.95 5.55 -10.89
CA ASN A 29 -15.87 6.34 -11.44
C ASN A 29 -16.19 7.84 -11.43
N GLN A 30 -17.42 8.21 -11.85
CA GLN A 30 -17.86 9.60 -11.84
C GLN A 30 -17.97 10.13 -10.40
N GLU A 31 -18.53 9.34 -9.48
CA GLU A 31 -18.62 9.70 -8.06
C GLU A 31 -17.23 9.97 -7.44
N ALA A 32 -16.20 9.18 -7.83
CA ALA A 32 -14.85 9.40 -7.38
C ALA A 32 -14.23 10.68 -7.99
N LEU A 33 -14.49 10.98 -9.25
CA LEU A 33 -14.04 12.22 -9.89
C LEU A 33 -14.70 13.46 -9.24
N ASP A 34 -16.01 13.41 -9.00
CA ASP A 34 -16.74 14.47 -8.32
C ASP A 34 -16.20 14.68 -6.89
N PHE A 35 -15.84 13.59 -6.22
CA PHE A 35 -15.24 13.62 -4.90
C PHE A 35 -13.83 14.27 -4.92
N PHE A 36 -13.01 13.97 -5.92
CA PHE A 36 -11.71 14.63 -6.11
C PHE A 36 -11.90 16.14 -6.38
N GLU A 37 -12.88 16.52 -7.20
CA GLU A 37 -13.18 17.90 -7.48
C GLU A 37 -13.67 18.68 -6.25
N LEU A 38 -14.56 18.06 -5.45
CA LEU A 38 -15.03 18.61 -4.18
C LEU A 38 -13.87 18.90 -3.21
N HIS A 39 -12.87 18.00 -3.16
CA HIS A 39 -11.67 18.14 -2.32
C HIS A 39 -10.54 18.94 -2.99
N LYS A 40 -10.79 19.49 -4.19
CA LYS A 40 -9.84 20.31 -4.95
C LYS A 40 -8.51 19.58 -5.21
N VAL A 41 -8.57 18.28 -5.49
CA VAL A 41 -7.39 17.51 -5.91
C VAL A 41 -6.91 18.07 -7.24
N LYS A 42 -5.62 18.40 -7.33
CA LYS A 42 -5.04 19.05 -8.51
C LYS A 42 -4.98 18.07 -9.68
N LYS A 43 -5.66 18.40 -10.78
CA LYS A 43 -5.79 17.54 -11.97
C LYS A 43 -4.51 17.45 -12.81
N ASP A 44 -3.61 18.41 -12.65
CA ASP A 44 -2.31 18.52 -13.36
C ASP A 44 -1.18 17.74 -12.70
N ARG A 45 -1.45 17.04 -11.60
CA ARG A 45 -0.48 16.26 -10.84
C ARG A 45 -0.85 14.80 -10.75
N LYS A 46 0.16 13.94 -10.71
CA LYS A 46 -0.01 12.54 -10.35
C LYS A 46 -0.52 12.40 -8.93
N THR A 47 -1.34 11.38 -8.70
CA THR A 47 -1.91 11.10 -7.38
C THR A 47 -1.36 9.80 -6.83
N VAL A 48 -0.75 9.88 -5.65
CA VAL A 48 -0.18 8.73 -4.93
C VAL A 48 -1.04 8.43 -3.71
N LEU A 49 -1.56 7.21 -3.64
CA LEU A 49 -2.26 6.71 -2.46
C LEU A 49 -1.27 6.02 -1.52
N ILE A 50 -1.23 6.46 -0.27
CA ILE A 50 -0.37 5.85 0.75
C ILE A 50 -1.19 4.90 1.62
N SER A 51 -0.89 3.59 1.55
CA SER A 51 -1.36 2.58 2.52
C SER A 51 -0.60 2.78 3.82
N LEU A 52 -1.09 3.74 4.61
CA LEU A 52 -0.34 4.41 5.66
C LEU A 52 0.01 3.49 6.83
N LEU A 53 -0.91 2.59 7.18
CA LEU A 53 -0.83 1.72 8.34
C LEU A 53 -1.18 0.28 7.97
N GLY A 54 -0.54 -0.68 8.62
CA GLY A 54 -0.90 -2.08 8.53
C GLY A 54 -2.17 -2.41 9.34
N SER A 55 -2.62 -3.65 9.23
CA SER A 55 -3.78 -4.16 9.98
C SER A 55 -3.53 -4.30 11.49
N GLU A 56 -2.28 -4.42 11.88
CA GLU A 56 -1.79 -4.51 13.26
C GLU A 56 -0.44 -3.80 13.40
N LYS A 57 -0.05 -3.49 14.65
CA LYS A 57 1.19 -2.78 14.95
C LYS A 57 2.43 -3.46 14.37
N LEU A 58 2.50 -4.78 14.43
CA LEU A 58 3.65 -5.54 13.89
C LEU A 58 3.69 -5.61 12.35
N LYS A 59 2.65 -5.14 11.68
CA LYS A 59 2.58 -4.98 10.22
C LYS A 59 2.63 -3.52 9.78
N THR A 60 2.81 -2.63 10.71
CA THR A 60 2.89 -1.19 10.45
C THR A 60 4.34 -0.75 10.45
N TYR A 61 4.80 -0.21 9.33
CA TYR A 61 6.11 0.43 9.25
C TYR A 61 6.19 1.58 10.24
N PRO A 62 7.31 1.80 10.95
CA PRO A 62 7.40 2.83 11.98
C PRO A 62 6.89 4.18 11.49
N LEU A 63 6.06 4.84 12.31
CA LEU A 63 5.34 6.04 11.88
C LEU A 63 6.28 7.17 11.44
N GLU A 64 7.40 7.34 12.14
CA GLU A 64 8.42 8.32 11.78
C GLU A 64 9.14 7.98 10.46
N PHE A 65 9.31 6.69 10.19
CA PHE A 65 9.91 6.23 8.93
C PHE A 65 8.92 6.39 7.77
N MET A 66 7.64 6.09 8.00
CA MET A 66 6.59 6.35 7.00
C MET A 66 6.51 7.84 6.66
N ALA A 67 6.62 8.74 7.64
CA ALA A 67 6.67 10.18 7.37
C ALA A 67 7.85 10.55 6.47
N LYS A 68 9.04 9.98 6.68
CA LYS A 68 10.22 10.20 5.82
C LYS A 68 9.99 9.66 4.39
N VAL A 69 9.34 8.51 4.24
CA VAL A 69 8.95 7.98 2.91
C VAL A 69 8.04 8.97 2.20
N VAL A 70 7.02 9.50 2.89
CA VAL A 70 6.09 10.51 2.35
C VAL A 70 6.83 11.79 1.96
N ASP A 71 7.74 12.27 2.81
CA ASP A 71 8.58 13.43 2.52
C ASP A 71 9.46 13.21 1.29
N THR A 72 10.08 12.03 1.16
CA THR A 72 10.91 11.68 0.01
C THR A 72 10.10 11.70 -1.30
N ILE A 73 8.87 11.17 -1.28
CA ILE A 73 7.96 11.23 -2.44
C ILE A 73 7.65 12.69 -2.80
N ALA A 74 7.28 13.51 -1.81
CA ALA A 74 6.92 14.90 -2.00
C ALA A 74 8.09 15.78 -2.48
N ASP A 75 9.30 15.51 -2.02
CA ASP A 75 10.50 16.26 -2.40
C ASP A 75 10.94 15.96 -3.83
N ASN A 76 10.76 14.73 -4.29
CA ASN A 76 11.22 14.30 -5.61
C ASN A 76 10.17 14.48 -6.72
N GLN A 77 8.89 14.62 -6.36
CA GLN A 77 7.79 14.69 -7.32
C GLN A 77 6.76 15.74 -6.90
N ASP A 78 6.20 16.43 -7.88
CA ASP A 78 5.04 17.30 -7.64
C ASP A 78 3.75 16.48 -7.78
N VAL A 79 3.29 15.93 -6.67
CA VAL A 79 2.18 14.96 -6.60
C VAL A 79 1.11 15.38 -5.60
N ASN A 80 -0.10 14.85 -5.79
CA ASN A 80 -1.10 14.78 -4.76
C ASN A 80 -0.85 13.51 -3.92
N ILE A 81 -0.96 13.61 -2.61
CA ILE A 81 -0.76 12.49 -1.68
C ILE A 81 -2.05 12.25 -0.91
N LEU A 82 -2.64 11.08 -1.08
CA LEU A 82 -3.82 10.65 -0.35
C LEU A 82 -3.41 9.68 0.76
N PHE A 83 -3.82 9.98 1.98
CA PHE A 83 -3.62 9.08 3.11
C PHE A 83 -4.77 8.08 3.21
N ASN A 84 -4.47 6.80 3.19
CA ASN A 84 -5.45 5.73 3.43
C ASN A 84 -5.23 5.12 4.80
N TYR A 85 -6.25 5.27 5.66
CA TYR A 85 -6.29 4.70 7.00
C TYR A 85 -7.74 4.44 7.42
N PHE A 86 -7.95 3.55 8.38
CA PHE A 86 -9.27 3.33 8.96
C PHE A 86 -9.58 4.39 10.04
N PRO A 87 -10.86 4.76 10.27
CA PRO A 87 -11.22 5.75 11.28
C PRO A 87 -10.60 5.50 12.66
N LYS A 88 -10.48 4.24 13.08
CA LYS A 88 -9.83 3.85 14.35
C LYS A 88 -8.32 4.11 14.39
N GLN A 89 -7.69 4.36 13.26
CA GLN A 89 -6.25 4.60 13.12
C GLN A 89 -5.91 6.09 12.98
N ILE A 90 -6.89 6.98 13.14
CA ILE A 90 -6.72 8.43 12.89
C ILE A 90 -5.60 9.05 13.73
N GLU A 91 -5.40 8.59 14.96
CA GLU A 91 -4.34 9.16 15.82
C GLU A 91 -2.94 8.81 15.29
N ASP A 92 -2.71 7.57 14.86
CA ASP A 92 -1.44 7.18 14.22
C ASP A 92 -1.25 7.92 12.89
N ALA A 93 -2.31 8.10 12.11
CA ALA A 93 -2.27 8.87 10.86
C ALA A 93 -1.88 10.34 11.12
N LYS A 94 -2.42 10.96 12.18
CA LYS A 94 -2.05 12.32 12.60
C LYS A 94 -0.59 12.40 13.04
N ILE A 95 -0.06 11.40 13.73
CA ILE A 95 1.36 11.35 14.12
C ILE A 95 2.22 11.42 12.86
N ILE A 96 1.94 10.58 11.84
CA ILE A 96 2.67 10.58 10.57
C ILE A 96 2.55 11.95 9.88
N PHE A 97 1.33 12.48 9.75
CA PHE A 97 1.09 13.79 9.13
C PHE A 97 1.87 14.90 9.84
N ASN A 98 1.85 14.92 11.17
CA ASN A 98 2.55 15.95 11.95
C ASN A 98 4.06 15.85 11.84
N ALA A 99 4.61 14.64 11.65
CA ALA A 99 6.04 14.39 11.45
C ALA A 99 6.54 14.79 10.06
N CYS A 100 5.65 14.91 9.06
CA CYS A 100 6.03 15.37 7.72
C CYS A 100 6.44 16.86 7.70
N LYS A 101 7.27 17.22 6.73
CA LYS A 101 7.66 18.62 6.45
C LYS A 101 6.45 19.48 6.10
N THR A 102 6.54 20.78 6.36
CA THR A 102 5.47 21.75 6.03
C THR A 102 5.12 21.70 4.54
N SER A 103 6.13 21.70 3.66
CA SER A 103 5.94 21.60 2.20
C SER A 103 5.25 20.29 1.75
N THR A 104 5.51 19.20 2.46
CA THR A 104 4.86 17.91 2.22
C THR A 104 3.39 17.94 2.64
N LYS A 105 3.09 18.54 3.80
CA LYS A 105 1.71 18.66 4.31
C LYS A 105 0.78 19.39 3.35
N GLU A 106 1.28 20.35 2.59
CA GLU A 106 0.53 21.09 1.57
C GLU A 106 0.11 20.23 0.37
N LYS A 107 0.75 19.06 0.19
CA LYS A 107 0.44 18.08 -0.86
C LYS A 107 -0.47 16.94 -0.37
N ILE A 108 -0.70 16.83 0.95
CA ILE A 108 -1.45 15.75 1.57
C ILE A 108 -2.94 16.10 1.70
N TYR A 109 -3.77 15.24 1.15
CA TYR A 109 -5.23 15.24 1.32
C TYR A 109 -5.59 14.29 2.46
N PHE A 110 -5.48 14.77 3.70
CA PHE A 110 -5.59 13.96 4.91
C PHE A 110 -7.00 13.39 5.12
N ASP A 111 -8.04 14.20 4.89
CA ASP A 111 -9.44 13.85 5.17
C ASP A 111 -10.17 13.29 3.94
N LEU A 112 -9.45 12.97 2.85
CA LEU A 112 -10.04 12.39 1.66
C LEU A 112 -10.21 10.88 1.85
N LEU A 113 -11.22 10.48 2.63
CA LEU A 113 -11.53 9.10 2.97
C LEU A 113 -12.84 8.64 2.34
N ALA A 114 -12.84 7.44 1.79
CA ALA A 114 -14.04 6.82 1.27
C ALA A 114 -15.02 6.44 2.39
N LYS A 115 -16.31 6.47 2.08
CA LYS A 115 -17.38 6.06 3.03
C LYS A 115 -17.47 4.54 3.18
N ASP A 116 -17.13 3.81 2.13
CA ASP A 116 -17.22 2.34 2.06
C ASP A 116 -16.15 1.77 1.14
N LEU A 117 -16.13 0.44 1.03
CA LEU A 117 -15.13 -0.28 0.24
C LEU A 117 -15.24 0.01 -1.27
N ARG A 118 -16.45 0.16 -1.82
CA ARG A 118 -16.62 0.44 -3.25
C ARG A 118 -16.16 1.84 -3.60
N GLY A 119 -16.50 2.83 -2.78
CA GLY A 119 -15.97 4.18 -2.89
C GLY A 119 -14.45 4.23 -2.78
N PHE A 120 -13.86 3.45 -1.87
CA PHE A 120 -12.40 3.34 -1.74
C PHE A 120 -11.75 2.76 -3.02
N ILE A 121 -12.33 1.70 -3.60
CA ILE A 121 -11.86 1.12 -4.85
C ILE A 121 -11.95 2.13 -5.99
N ALA A 122 -13.03 2.91 -6.06
CA ALA A 122 -13.22 3.94 -7.07
C ALA A 122 -12.22 5.09 -6.92
N ILE A 123 -11.96 5.57 -5.70
CA ILE A 123 -10.90 6.55 -5.39
C ILE A 123 -9.53 5.99 -5.80
N MET A 124 -9.20 4.75 -5.42
CA MET A 124 -7.95 4.09 -5.80
C MET A 124 -7.79 4.00 -7.31
N ASN A 125 -8.89 3.79 -8.05
CA ASN A 125 -8.86 3.76 -9.51
C ASN A 125 -8.46 5.11 -10.13
N GLN A 126 -8.64 6.23 -9.44
CA GLN A 126 -8.18 7.55 -9.87
C GLN A 126 -6.71 7.81 -9.53
N CYS A 127 -6.08 6.97 -8.70
CA CYS A 127 -4.68 7.12 -8.33
C CYS A 127 -3.75 6.54 -9.38
N ASP A 128 -2.55 7.11 -9.50
CA ASP A 128 -1.51 6.66 -10.43
C ASP A 128 -0.59 5.60 -9.82
N LEU A 129 -0.45 5.59 -8.48
CA LEU A 129 0.47 4.71 -7.76
C LEU A 129 -0.03 4.50 -6.33
N ILE A 130 0.14 3.29 -5.83
CA ILE A 130 -0.15 2.95 -4.43
C ILE A 130 1.14 2.53 -3.75
N ILE A 131 1.46 3.13 -2.60
CA ILE A 131 2.68 2.84 -1.82
C ILE A 131 2.29 2.55 -0.37
N GLY A 132 3.02 1.68 0.30
CA GLY A 132 2.96 1.55 1.75
C GLY A 132 2.92 0.13 2.28
N ASN A 133 2.32 -0.03 3.46
CA ASN A 133 2.30 -1.31 4.16
C ASN A 133 1.54 -2.39 3.40
N ASP A 134 2.04 -3.63 3.50
CA ASP A 134 1.32 -4.80 3.00
C ASP A 134 -0.08 -4.91 3.60
N GLY A 135 -1.07 -5.16 2.74
CA GLY A 135 -2.45 -5.29 3.14
C GLY A 135 -3.46 -5.35 2.00
N GLY A 136 -4.74 -5.31 2.36
CA GLY A 136 -5.84 -5.40 1.40
C GLY A 136 -5.83 -4.30 0.33
N ALA A 137 -5.41 -3.08 0.68
CA ALA A 137 -5.31 -1.96 -0.26
C ALA A 137 -4.37 -2.28 -1.43
N ILE A 138 -3.20 -2.83 -1.14
CA ILE A 138 -2.23 -3.23 -2.17
C ILE A 138 -2.78 -4.31 -3.09
N ASN A 139 -3.45 -5.33 -2.53
CA ASN A 139 -4.05 -6.39 -3.35
C ASN A 139 -5.17 -5.87 -4.24
N MET A 140 -5.95 -4.89 -3.77
CA MET A 140 -6.97 -4.21 -4.58
C MET A 140 -6.32 -3.36 -5.69
N ALA A 141 -5.22 -2.67 -5.39
CA ALA A 141 -4.46 -1.92 -6.39
C ALA A 141 -3.97 -2.83 -7.53
N LYS A 142 -3.37 -3.98 -7.20
CA LYS A 142 -2.97 -4.98 -8.19
C LYS A 142 -4.15 -5.47 -9.03
N ALA A 143 -5.30 -5.72 -8.41
CA ALA A 143 -6.52 -6.15 -9.09
C ALA A 143 -7.15 -5.06 -9.98
N LEU A 144 -6.86 -3.80 -9.75
CA LEU A 144 -7.20 -2.65 -10.60
C LEU A 144 -6.14 -2.38 -11.69
N GLY A 145 -5.04 -3.13 -11.72
CA GLY A 145 -3.90 -2.87 -12.61
C GLY A 145 -3.13 -1.59 -12.26
N LYS A 146 -3.21 -1.13 -11.01
CA LYS A 146 -2.50 0.07 -10.57
C LYS A 146 -1.10 -0.28 -10.07
N PRO A 147 -0.07 0.44 -10.49
CA PRO A 147 1.29 0.29 -9.98
C PRO A 147 1.31 0.31 -8.45
N SER A 148 2.13 -0.54 -7.85
CA SER A 148 2.21 -0.64 -6.40
C SER A 148 3.63 -0.86 -5.90
N PHE A 149 3.96 -0.21 -4.77
CA PHE A 149 5.20 -0.41 -4.05
C PHE A 149 4.90 -0.79 -2.60
N ILE A 150 5.36 -1.96 -2.17
CA ILE A 150 4.99 -2.57 -0.89
C ILE A 150 6.18 -2.55 0.06
N ILE A 151 5.95 -2.10 1.29
CA ILE A 151 6.88 -2.25 2.39
C ILE A 151 6.40 -3.41 3.25
N PHE A 152 7.09 -4.55 3.15
CA PHE A 152 6.76 -5.73 3.94
C PHE A 152 7.28 -5.62 5.38
N SER A 153 6.46 -6.10 6.31
CA SER A 153 6.92 -6.28 7.68
C SER A 153 8.07 -7.30 7.75
N PRO A 154 9.10 -7.05 8.56
CA PRO A 154 10.28 -7.94 8.64
C PRO A 154 9.99 -9.37 9.05
N TRP A 155 8.83 -9.66 9.68
CA TRP A 155 8.49 -11.01 10.09
C TRP A 155 7.67 -11.79 9.06
N ILE A 156 7.18 -11.11 8.00
CA ILE A 156 6.39 -11.74 6.94
C ILE A 156 7.31 -12.39 5.92
N GLU A 157 7.01 -13.61 5.50
CA GLU A 157 7.73 -14.25 4.41
C GLU A 157 7.32 -13.66 3.06
N LYS A 158 8.14 -12.74 2.54
CA LYS A 158 7.91 -12.01 1.27
C LYS A 158 7.56 -12.96 0.13
N LYS A 159 8.25 -14.11 -0.01
CA LYS A 159 8.03 -15.08 -1.10
C LYS A 159 6.59 -15.62 -1.16
N ILE A 160 5.89 -15.67 -0.03
CA ILE A 160 4.51 -16.15 0.03
C ILE A 160 3.52 -15.05 -0.33
N TRP A 161 3.80 -13.81 0.06
CA TRP A 161 2.86 -12.70 0.01
C TRP A 161 3.11 -11.71 -1.13
N ALA A 162 4.31 -11.68 -1.70
CA ALA A 162 4.67 -10.86 -2.86
C ALA A 162 4.07 -11.42 -4.17
N THR A 163 2.75 -11.58 -4.21
CA THR A 163 2.05 -12.13 -5.37
C THR A 163 2.02 -11.12 -6.51
N PHE A 164 2.13 -11.61 -7.74
CA PHE A 164 2.05 -10.81 -8.98
C PHE A 164 3.09 -9.68 -9.08
N GLU A 165 4.23 -9.84 -8.43
CA GLU A 165 5.35 -8.91 -8.62
C GLU A 165 6.07 -9.21 -9.93
N ASP A 166 6.31 -8.15 -10.69
CA ASP A 166 6.99 -8.17 -11.97
C ASP A 166 8.28 -7.31 -11.98
N GLY A 167 8.56 -6.64 -10.86
CA GLY A 167 9.71 -5.75 -10.71
C GLY A 167 9.59 -4.41 -11.48
N ILE A 168 8.45 -4.13 -12.08
CA ILE A 168 8.17 -2.93 -12.87
C ILE A 168 6.92 -2.22 -12.36
N GLN A 169 5.76 -2.86 -12.50
CA GLN A 169 4.48 -2.32 -12.02
C GLN A 169 4.22 -2.64 -10.56
N HIS A 170 4.62 -3.84 -10.14
CA HIS A 170 4.42 -4.30 -8.77
C HIS A 170 5.75 -4.66 -8.14
N MET A 171 6.16 -3.86 -7.19
CA MET A 171 7.46 -3.99 -6.51
C MET A 171 7.27 -4.04 -5.01
N SER A 172 8.20 -4.66 -4.32
CA SER A 172 8.25 -4.62 -2.87
C SER A 172 9.66 -4.60 -2.32
N VAL A 173 9.76 -4.14 -1.09
CA VAL A 173 10.98 -4.20 -0.28
C VAL A 173 10.73 -4.95 1.01
N HIS A 174 11.74 -5.65 1.45
CA HIS A 174 11.77 -6.34 2.73
C HIS A 174 13.16 -6.20 3.35
N LEU A 175 13.24 -6.11 4.66
CA LEU A 175 14.53 -5.96 5.34
C LEU A 175 15.53 -7.06 4.96
N ASN A 176 15.05 -8.27 4.70
CA ASN A 176 15.91 -9.40 4.26
C ASN A 176 16.61 -9.15 2.90
N ASP A 177 16.08 -8.25 2.07
CA ASP A 177 16.69 -7.90 0.78
C ASP A 177 18.01 -7.12 0.99
N PHE A 178 18.16 -6.46 2.15
CA PHE A 178 19.30 -5.60 2.50
C PHE A 178 20.18 -6.19 3.60
N LYS A 179 19.58 -6.87 4.59
CA LYS A 179 20.26 -7.41 5.77
C LYS A 179 19.92 -8.90 6.00
N PRO A 180 20.23 -9.81 5.05
CA PRO A 180 19.84 -11.23 5.13
C PRO A 180 20.39 -11.95 6.37
N GLN A 181 21.52 -11.49 6.90
CA GLN A 181 22.13 -12.07 8.11
C GLN A 181 21.23 -12.00 9.35
N LEU A 182 20.27 -11.05 9.39
CA LEU A 182 19.33 -10.93 10.51
C LEU A 182 18.25 -12.01 10.52
N PHE A 183 18.13 -12.78 9.42
CA PHE A 183 17.07 -13.76 9.19
C PHE A 183 17.56 -15.21 9.26
N HIS A 184 18.88 -15.43 9.20
CA HIS A 184 19.46 -16.76 9.19
C HIS A 184 18.99 -17.59 10.39
N SER A 185 18.50 -18.80 10.11
CA SER A 185 18.08 -19.80 11.10
C SER A 185 16.94 -19.36 12.04
N LYS A 186 16.22 -18.29 11.70
CA LYS A 186 15.06 -17.82 12.48
C LYS A 186 13.75 -18.30 11.91
N THR A 187 12.88 -18.74 12.78
CA THR A 187 11.49 -19.08 12.46
C THR A 187 10.63 -17.81 12.38
N GLU A 188 9.49 -17.88 11.67
CA GLU A 188 8.52 -16.78 11.60
C GLU A 188 8.09 -16.30 13.00
N LYS A 189 7.93 -17.22 13.94
CA LYS A 189 7.57 -16.91 15.33
C LYS A 189 8.63 -16.07 16.05
N GLU A 190 9.90 -16.36 15.81
CA GLU A 190 11.03 -15.60 16.36
C GLU A 190 11.13 -14.23 15.71
N LEU A 191 11.00 -14.17 14.38
CA LEU A 191 10.97 -12.90 13.64
C LEU A 191 9.81 -12.02 14.10
N LYS A 192 8.61 -12.60 14.32
CA LYS A 192 7.45 -11.84 14.82
C LYS A 192 7.68 -11.26 16.20
N LYS A 193 8.37 -11.99 17.09
CA LYS A 193 8.75 -11.46 18.42
C LYS A 193 9.75 -10.30 18.34
N GLN A 194 10.61 -10.31 17.32
CA GLN A 194 11.65 -9.31 17.08
C GLN A 194 11.21 -8.22 16.10
N ALA A 195 9.96 -8.22 15.63
CA ALA A 195 9.52 -7.35 14.54
C ALA A 195 9.79 -5.86 14.79
N LEU A 196 9.56 -5.37 16.01
CA LEU A 196 9.79 -3.96 16.34
C LEU A 196 11.28 -3.59 16.32
N SER A 197 12.17 -4.47 16.79
CA SER A 197 13.62 -4.22 16.71
C SER A 197 14.14 -4.36 15.28
N LEU A 198 13.60 -5.30 14.50
CA LEU A 198 13.95 -5.43 13.10
C LEU A 198 13.52 -4.23 12.27
N TYR A 199 12.40 -3.60 12.61
CA TYR A 199 11.99 -2.35 11.96
C TYR A 199 12.99 -1.21 12.19
N GLN A 200 13.67 -1.15 13.33
CA GLN A 200 14.71 -0.12 13.57
C GLN A 200 15.92 -0.30 12.63
N GLU A 201 16.13 -1.51 12.16
CA GLU A 201 17.16 -1.83 11.15
C GLU A 201 16.70 -1.57 9.70
N PHE A 202 15.41 -1.30 9.50
CA PHE A 202 14.77 -1.10 8.19
C PHE A 202 14.45 0.37 7.98
N THR A 203 15.47 1.21 7.94
CA THR A 203 15.32 2.65 7.77
C THR A 203 14.94 3.01 6.32
N PRO A 204 14.30 4.18 6.08
CA PRO A 204 13.94 4.63 4.73
C PRO A 204 15.13 4.88 3.79
N ASP A 205 16.33 4.95 4.34
CA ASP A 205 17.57 5.24 3.57
C ASP A 205 18.19 3.97 2.95
N LEU A 206 17.64 2.78 3.24
CA LEU A 206 18.02 1.52 2.60
C LEU A 206 17.40 1.40 1.22
#